data_62da225c1d5516fac35703d670e90382
#
_entry.id   62da225c1d5516fac35703d670e90382
#
_cell.length_a   1.000
_cell.length_b   1.000
_cell.length_c   1.000
_cell.angle_alpha   90.00
_cell.angle_beta   90.00
_cell.angle_gamma   90.00
#
_symmetry.space_group_name_H-M   'P 1'
#
loop_
_entity.id
_entity.type
_entity.pdbx_description
1 polymer ?
#
loop_
_entity_poly.entity_id
_entity_poly.type
_entity_poly.pdbx_seq_one_letter_code
_entity_poly.pdbx_strand_id
1 'polypeptide(L)'
;GVQVAGDGGCIGGALLAQIEGRVAGMGRVFNTPVVSPWHKKWVYSWLCFRVEQLHWARGLVDRLYRPAEWLSKLADETIICRCEQVNAKTIRSIVNSGCAGVNQLKRFTRAGMGACQGRQCGLNLSHLVAQAQQRPMAEVEPLSVRPPLSPINLGQLAKSLRL
;
A
#
# COMPACT_ATOMS: atom_id res chain seq x y z
N GLY A 1 7.56 0.48 -21.07
CA GLY A 1 7.51 0.88 -19.66
C GLY A 1 6.25 0.38 -18.97
N VAL A 2 6.26 0.27 -17.68
CA VAL A 2 5.09 -0.07 -16.85
C VAL A 2 4.44 1.24 -16.40
N GLN A 3 3.12 1.36 -16.54
CA GLN A 3 2.32 2.46 -16.01
C GLN A 3 1.41 1.93 -14.90
N VAL A 4 1.31 2.66 -13.81
CA VAL A 4 0.40 2.36 -12.70
C VAL A 4 -0.69 3.42 -12.69
N ALA A 5 -1.95 3.01 -12.58
CA ALA A 5 -3.10 3.90 -12.54
C ALA A 5 -4.09 3.40 -11.47
N GLY A 6 -4.87 4.32 -10.91
CA GLY A 6 -5.82 4.04 -9.85
C GLY A 6 -5.18 3.75 -8.51
N ASP A 7 -5.87 3.04 -7.64
CA ASP A 7 -5.48 2.82 -6.25
C ASP A 7 -4.14 2.08 -6.06
N GLY A 8 -3.59 1.48 -7.14
CA GLY A 8 -2.23 0.93 -7.14
C GLY A 8 -1.12 1.99 -7.10
N GLY A 9 -1.41 3.21 -7.57
CA GLY A 9 -0.50 4.36 -7.51
C GLY A 9 -0.73 5.22 -6.28
N CYS A 10 -1.98 5.60 -6.05
CA CYS A 10 -2.41 6.39 -4.90
C CYS A 10 -3.91 6.16 -4.66
N ILE A 11 -4.32 5.94 -3.41
CA ILE A 11 -5.73 5.73 -3.08
C ILE A 11 -6.51 7.03 -3.26
N GLY A 12 -7.23 7.14 -4.36
CA GLY A 12 -7.99 8.33 -4.74
C GLY A 12 -9.51 8.13 -4.85
N GLY A 13 -9.94 6.88 -4.77
CA GLY A 13 -11.34 6.48 -4.94
C GLY A 13 -11.70 6.11 -6.39
N ALA A 14 -12.83 5.46 -6.56
CA ALA A 14 -13.24 4.81 -7.81
C ALA A 14 -13.28 5.76 -9.03
N LEU A 15 -13.76 6.99 -8.84
CA LEU A 15 -13.86 7.95 -9.94
C LEU A 15 -12.47 8.40 -10.42
N LEU A 16 -11.56 8.68 -9.49
CA LEU A 16 -10.18 9.04 -9.83
C LEU A 16 -9.47 7.88 -10.53
N ALA A 17 -9.57 6.68 -9.97
CA ALA A 17 -9.00 5.47 -10.55
C ALA A 17 -9.50 5.21 -11.99
N GLN A 18 -10.79 5.44 -12.25
CA GLN A 18 -11.37 5.32 -13.58
C GLN A 18 -10.78 6.33 -14.57
N ILE A 19 -10.61 7.59 -14.13
CA ILE A 19 -10.10 8.65 -15.01
C ILE A 19 -8.60 8.45 -15.27
N GLU A 20 -7.82 8.09 -14.24
CA GLU A 20 -6.39 7.76 -14.40
C GLU A 20 -6.18 6.56 -15.33
N GLY A 21 -7.02 5.53 -15.24
CA GLY A 21 -7.01 4.40 -16.17
C GLY A 21 -7.26 4.84 -17.62
N ARG A 22 -8.18 5.80 -17.84
CA ARG A 22 -8.42 6.38 -19.17
C ARG A 22 -7.22 7.18 -19.68
N VAL A 23 -6.59 7.98 -18.81
CA VAL A 23 -5.36 8.75 -19.14
C VAL A 23 -4.23 7.80 -19.54
N ALA A 24 -3.98 6.75 -18.76
CA ALA A 24 -2.97 5.75 -19.03
C ALA A 24 -3.24 4.99 -20.36
N GLY A 25 -4.50 4.63 -20.61
CA GLY A 25 -4.92 3.98 -21.85
C GLY A 25 -4.75 4.89 -23.07
N MET A 26 -5.09 6.18 -22.95
CA MET A 26 -4.91 7.14 -24.04
C MET A 26 -3.45 7.35 -24.40
N GLY A 27 -2.52 7.32 -23.46
CA GLY A 27 -1.09 7.39 -23.76
C GLY A 27 -0.61 6.31 -24.75
N ARG A 28 -1.25 5.13 -24.73
CA ARG A 28 -1.02 4.06 -25.73
C ARG A 28 -1.68 4.36 -27.06
N VAL A 29 -2.90 4.94 -27.06
CA VAL A 29 -3.68 5.25 -28.26
C VAL A 29 -3.08 6.43 -29.04
N PHE A 30 -2.30 7.32 -28.41
CA PHE A 30 -1.63 8.40 -29.12
C PHE A 30 -0.72 7.94 -30.26
N ASN A 31 -0.17 6.74 -30.16
CA ASN A 31 0.71 6.13 -31.17
C ASN A 31 -0.03 5.38 -32.28
N THR A 32 -1.38 5.39 -32.28
CA THR A 32 -2.17 4.73 -33.33
C THR A 32 -2.83 5.75 -34.26
N PRO A 33 -2.95 5.48 -35.57
CA PRO A 33 -3.53 6.41 -36.54
C PRO A 33 -5.07 6.49 -36.51
N VAL A 34 -5.74 5.77 -35.60
CA VAL A 34 -7.20 5.54 -35.63
C VAL A 34 -8.02 6.78 -35.25
N VAL A 35 -7.45 7.77 -34.55
CA VAL A 35 -8.18 8.95 -34.08
C VAL A 35 -7.40 10.22 -34.43
N SER A 36 -8.13 11.28 -34.83
CA SER A 36 -7.55 12.59 -35.16
C SER A 36 -6.69 13.16 -34.03
N PRO A 37 -5.49 13.71 -34.32
CA PRO A 37 -4.58 14.27 -33.32
C PRO A 37 -5.20 15.35 -32.44
N TRP A 38 -6.06 16.19 -33.00
CA TRP A 38 -6.77 17.27 -32.29
C TRP A 38 -7.76 16.72 -31.23
N HIS A 39 -8.52 15.70 -31.58
CA HIS A 39 -9.49 15.08 -30.68
C HIS A 39 -8.77 14.41 -29.50
N LYS A 40 -7.67 13.71 -29.78
CA LYS A 40 -6.81 13.09 -28.76
C LYS A 40 -6.31 14.12 -27.76
N LYS A 41 -5.75 15.22 -28.25
CA LYS A 41 -5.16 16.26 -27.41
C LYS A 41 -6.21 16.91 -26.50
N TRP A 42 -7.39 17.18 -27.03
CA TRP A 42 -8.48 17.82 -26.29
C TRP A 42 -9.03 16.92 -25.17
N VAL A 43 -9.34 15.67 -25.49
CA VAL A 43 -9.83 14.69 -24.51
C VAL A 43 -8.79 14.40 -23.44
N TYR A 44 -7.52 14.26 -23.81
CA TYR A 44 -6.42 14.04 -22.86
C TYR A 44 -6.27 15.22 -21.89
N SER A 45 -6.26 16.45 -22.41
CA SER A 45 -6.15 17.66 -21.59
C SER A 45 -7.33 17.79 -20.61
N TRP A 46 -8.54 17.49 -21.07
CA TRP A 46 -9.72 17.48 -20.22
C TRP A 46 -9.64 16.41 -19.13
N LEU A 47 -9.20 15.21 -19.44
CA LEU A 47 -8.99 14.15 -18.46
C LEU A 47 -7.94 14.53 -17.41
N CYS A 48 -6.81 15.09 -17.82
CA CYS A 48 -5.78 15.57 -16.90
C CYS A 48 -6.32 16.65 -15.96
N PHE A 49 -7.06 17.64 -16.48
CA PHE A 49 -7.71 18.65 -15.66
C PHE A 49 -8.67 18.04 -14.62
N ARG A 50 -9.45 17.02 -15.01
CA ARG A 50 -10.34 16.30 -14.09
C ARG A 50 -9.57 15.55 -13.01
N VAL A 51 -8.43 14.95 -13.34
CA VAL A 51 -7.53 14.32 -12.36
C VAL A 51 -7.05 15.34 -11.33
N GLU A 52 -6.59 16.50 -11.76
CA GLU A 52 -6.11 17.57 -10.86
C GLU A 52 -7.21 18.06 -9.91
N GLN A 53 -8.43 18.28 -10.41
CA GLN A 53 -9.58 18.66 -9.58
C GLN A 53 -9.89 17.62 -8.50
N LEU A 54 -9.86 16.34 -8.85
CA LEU A 54 -10.14 15.26 -7.91
C LEU A 54 -9.04 15.11 -6.87
N HIS A 55 -7.77 15.27 -7.24
CA HIS A 55 -6.66 15.30 -6.30
C HIS A 55 -6.78 16.45 -5.31
N TRP A 56 -7.15 17.65 -5.79
CA TRP A 56 -7.37 18.79 -4.91
C TRP A 56 -8.47 18.51 -3.87
N ALA A 57 -9.63 18.00 -4.33
CA ALA A 57 -10.74 17.64 -3.45
C ALA A 57 -10.34 16.51 -2.46
N ARG A 58 -9.52 15.56 -2.91
CA ARG A 58 -9.00 14.47 -2.06
C ARG A 58 -8.12 15.02 -0.92
N GLY A 59 -7.32 16.02 -1.17
CA GLY A 59 -6.49 16.65 -0.14
C GLY A 59 -7.30 17.19 1.05
N LEU A 60 -8.52 17.66 0.85
CA LEU A 60 -9.44 18.03 1.92
C LEU A 60 -9.88 16.80 2.74
N VAL A 61 -10.28 15.74 2.07
CA VAL A 61 -10.71 14.49 2.72
C VAL A 61 -9.57 13.89 3.55
N ASP A 62 -8.36 13.85 3.02
CA ASP A 62 -7.19 13.32 3.71
C ASP A 62 -6.79 14.12 4.95
N ARG A 63 -7.07 15.44 4.95
CA ARG A 63 -6.92 16.29 6.15
C ARG A 63 -7.97 16.00 7.21
N LEU A 64 -9.22 15.77 6.80
CA LEU A 64 -10.34 15.47 7.71
C LEU A 64 -10.23 14.09 8.34
N TYR A 65 -9.71 13.12 7.60
CA TYR A 65 -9.60 11.70 8.01
C TYR A 65 -8.17 11.27 8.33
N ARG A 66 -7.38 12.17 8.90
CA ARG A 66 -6.04 11.81 9.39
C ARG A 66 -6.12 10.70 10.43
N PRO A 67 -5.16 9.76 10.44
CA PRO A 67 -5.03 8.77 11.51
C PRO A 67 -5.02 9.47 12.87
N ALA A 68 -5.76 8.91 13.81
CA ALA A 68 -5.90 9.51 15.14
C ALA A 68 -4.56 9.47 15.90
N GLU A 69 -4.26 10.52 16.63
CA GLU A 69 -3.02 10.66 17.42
C GLU A 69 -2.83 9.57 18.49
N TRP A 70 -3.92 8.93 18.95
CA TRP A 70 -3.83 7.84 19.91
C TRP A 70 -3.07 6.64 19.39
N LEU A 71 -2.92 6.47 18.07
CA LEU A 71 -2.07 5.44 17.47
C LEU A 71 -0.60 5.58 17.89
N SER A 72 -0.16 6.79 18.22
CA SER A 72 1.18 7.05 18.75
C SER A 72 1.32 6.70 20.24
N LYS A 73 0.20 6.56 20.97
CA LYS A 73 0.14 6.35 22.41
C LYS A 73 -0.45 4.98 22.79
N LEU A 74 -0.25 3.97 21.95
CA LEU A 74 -0.74 2.63 22.23
C LEU A 74 -0.14 2.06 23.52
N ALA A 75 -1.00 1.50 24.38
CA ALA A 75 -0.56 0.79 25.56
C ALA A 75 0.28 -0.45 25.19
N ASP A 76 1.21 -0.82 26.05
CA ASP A 76 2.16 -1.91 25.80
C ASP A 76 1.47 -3.27 25.62
N GLU A 77 0.34 -3.48 26.28
CA GLU A 77 -0.47 -4.71 26.21
C GLU A 77 -1.32 -4.78 24.95
N THR A 78 -1.42 -3.69 24.17
CA THR A 78 -2.24 -3.68 22.95
C THR A 78 -1.73 -4.70 21.94
N ILE A 79 -2.59 -5.66 21.57
CA ILE A 79 -2.26 -6.65 20.54
C ILE A 79 -2.25 -6.00 19.16
N ILE A 80 -1.11 -5.98 18.52
CA ILE A 80 -0.91 -5.43 17.19
C ILE A 80 -1.11 -6.50 16.11
N CYS A 81 -0.49 -7.66 16.28
CA CYS A 81 -0.70 -8.78 15.38
C CYS A 81 -1.64 -9.80 16.05
N ARG A 82 -2.89 -9.84 15.60
CA ARG A 82 -3.90 -10.77 16.15
C ARG A 82 -3.64 -12.21 15.80
N CYS A 83 -3.08 -12.49 14.63
CA CYS A 83 -2.79 -13.87 14.20
C CYS A 83 -1.70 -14.53 15.05
N GLU A 84 -0.67 -13.78 15.42
CA GLU A 84 0.49 -14.28 16.18
C GLU A 84 0.51 -13.77 17.65
N GLN A 85 -0.57 -13.07 18.08
CA GLN A 85 -0.74 -12.54 19.44
C GLN A 85 0.43 -11.67 19.91
N VAL A 86 1.00 -10.86 19.01
CA VAL A 86 2.14 -9.98 19.32
C VAL A 86 1.64 -8.61 19.76
N ASN A 87 2.05 -8.17 20.95
CA ASN A 87 1.69 -6.88 21.54
C ASN A 87 2.71 -5.77 21.21
N ALA A 88 2.33 -4.53 21.53
CA ALA A 88 3.15 -3.34 21.27
C ALA A 88 4.47 -3.35 22.07
N LYS A 89 4.45 -3.85 23.32
CA LYS A 89 5.64 -3.98 24.16
C LYS A 89 6.73 -4.82 23.51
N THR A 90 6.36 -6.00 23.01
CA THR A 90 7.29 -6.90 22.33
C THR A 90 7.91 -6.23 21.10
N ILE A 91 7.11 -5.51 20.32
CA ILE A 91 7.59 -4.80 19.13
C ILE A 91 8.59 -3.72 19.52
N ARG A 92 8.24 -2.85 20.48
CA ARG A 92 9.12 -1.77 20.97
C ARG A 92 10.42 -2.32 21.54
N SER A 93 10.37 -3.37 22.34
CA SER A 93 11.55 -4.01 22.93
C SER A 93 12.53 -4.47 21.85
N ILE A 94 12.05 -5.17 20.82
CA ILE A 94 12.88 -5.68 19.74
C ILE A 94 13.44 -4.54 18.87
N VAL A 95 12.65 -3.51 18.60
CA VAL A 95 13.14 -2.36 17.84
C VAL A 95 14.22 -1.62 18.63
N ASN A 96 14.06 -1.43 19.94
CA ASN A 96 15.06 -0.80 20.81
C ASN A 96 16.33 -1.64 20.95
N SER A 97 16.25 -2.95 20.73
CA SER A 97 17.42 -3.83 20.67
C SER A 97 18.19 -3.76 19.34
N GLY A 98 17.85 -2.82 18.45
CA GLY A 98 18.58 -2.57 17.19
C GLY A 98 17.97 -3.21 15.95
N CYS A 99 16.67 -3.59 15.99
CA CYS A 99 15.99 -4.10 14.80
C CYS A 99 15.86 -3.00 13.72
N ALA A 100 16.36 -3.27 12.52
CA ALA A 100 16.46 -2.27 11.45
C ALA A 100 15.12 -1.90 10.79
N GLY A 101 14.12 -2.79 10.79
CA GLY A 101 12.84 -2.53 10.13
C GLY A 101 11.83 -3.66 10.25
N VAL A 102 10.66 -3.47 9.65
CA VAL A 102 9.51 -4.38 9.80
C VAL A 102 9.81 -5.80 9.29
N ASN A 103 10.61 -5.93 8.23
CA ASN A 103 10.97 -7.23 7.68
C ASN A 103 11.92 -8.03 8.57
N GLN A 104 12.75 -7.34 9.35
CA GLN A 104 13.59 -7.98 10.38
C GLN A 104 12.75 -8.30 11.63
N LEU A 105 11.92 -7.35 12.09
CA LEU A 105 10.98 -7.54 13.20
C LEU A 105 10.12 -8.79 13.03
N LYS A 106 9.61 -9.01 11.83
CA LYS A 106 8.83 -10.18 11.45
C LYS A 106 9.56 -11.50 11.73
N ARG A 107 10.88 -11.55 11.57
CA ARG A 107 11.68 -12.75 11.82
C ARG A 107 11.79 -13.08 13.31
N PHE A 108 11.83 -12.07 14.17
CA PHE A 108 11.91 -12.24 15.60
C PHE A 108 10.57 -12.54 16.27
N THR A 109 9.49 -11.91 15.77
CA THR A 109 8.17 -11.93 16.41
C THR A 109 7.14 -12.78 15.70
N ARG A 110 7.39 -13.17 14.43
CA ARG A 110 6.41 -13.72 13.50
C ARG A 110 5.26 -12.77 13.15
N ALA A 111 5.24 -11.52 13.68
CA ALA A 111 4.23 -10.53 13.34
C ALA A 111 4.15 -10.32 11.82
N GLY A 112 2.94 -10.41 11.27
CA GLY A 112 2.71 -10.35 9.83
C GLY A 112 2.87 -11.67 9.07
N MET A 113 3.24 -12.77 9.75
CA MET A 113 3.40 -14.09 9.12
C MET A 113 2.15 -15.00 9.26
N GLY A 114 1.17 -14.62 10.06
CA GLY A 114 -0.05 -15.38 10.25
C GLY A 114 -0.97 -15.40 9.03
N ALA A 115 -2.15 -15.98 9.16
CA ALA A 115 -3.10 -16.24 8.06
C ALA A 115 -3.47 -15.00 7.24
N CYS A 116 -3.53 -13.79 7.86
CA CYS A 116 -3.81 -12.55 7.15
C CYS A 116 -2.61 -12.01 6.35
N GLN A 117 -1.42 -12.61 6.47
CA GLN A 117 -0.19 -12.21 5.77
C GLN A 117 0.15 -10.72 5.91
N GLY A 118 -0.01 -10.19 7.12
CA GLY A 118 0.29 -8.79 7.45
C GLY A 118 -0.73 -7.76 6.98
N ARG A 119 -1.82 -8.16 6.32
CA ARG A 119 -2.83 -7.22 5.80
C ARG A 119 -3.51 -6.40 6.90
N GLN A 120 -3.66 -6.94 8.11
CA GLN A 120 -4.24 -6.21 9.25
C GLN A 120 -3.19 -5.43 10.05
N CYS A 121 -2.01 -5.99 10.29
CA CYS A 121 -1.03 -5.42 11.18
C CYS A 121 0.09 -4.64 10.48
N GLY A 122 0.30 -4.81 9.16
CA GLY A 122 1.46 -4.27 8.45
C GLY A 122 1.65 -2.76 8.64
N LEU A 123 0.59 -1.98 8.48
CA LEU A 123 0.63 -0.53 8.67
C LEU A 123 0.98 -0.15 10.11
N ASN A 124 0.37 -0.82 11.09
CA ASN A 124 0.61 -0.57 12.52
C ASN A 124 2.03 -0.97 12.93
N LEU A 125 2.58 -2.05 12.35
CA LEU A 125 3.97 -2.46 12.56
C LEU A 125 4.93 -1.39 12.04
N SER A 126 4.72 -0.89 10.80
CA SER A 126 5.54 0.19 10.25
C SER A 126 5.47 1.46 11.09
N HIS A 127 4.28 1.82 11.59
CA HIS A 127 4.10 2.97 12.46
C HIS A 127 4.87 2.84 13.77
N LEU A 128 4.77 1.71 14.47
CA LEU A 128 5.49 1.46 15.73
C LEU A 128 7.00 1.42 15.53
N VAL A 129 7.48 0.87 14.42
CA VAL A 129 8.92 0.89 14.08
C VAL A 129 9.38 2.31 13.81
N ALA A 130 8.63 3.09 13.02
CA ALA A 130 8.93 4.49 12.75
C ALA A 130 9.01 5.31 14.05
N GLN A 131 8.03 5.14 14.93
CA GLN A 131 7.96 5.81 16.23
C GLN A 131 9.14 5.44 17.13
N ALA A 132 9.45 4.15 17.29
CA ALA A 132 10.53 3.70 18.16
C ALA A 132 11.92 4.11 17.63
N GLN A 133 12.09 4.22 16.32
CA GLN A 133 13.32 4.68 15.66
C GLN A 133 13.36 6.20 15.46
N GLN A 134 12.32 6.95 15.85
CA GLN A 134 12.22 8.41 15.71
C GLN A 134 12.45 8.90 14.27
N ARG A 135 11.97 8.16 13.28
CA ARG A 135 12.08 8.52 11.86
C ARG A 135 10.72 8.58 11.17
N PRO A 136 10.61 9.32 10.04
CA PRO A 136 9.37 9.41 9.28
C PRO A 136 8.89 8.02 8.82
N MET A 137 7.58 7.80 8.87
CA MET A 137 6.99 6.53 8.41
C MET A 137 7.28 6.23 6.94
N ALA A 138 7.45 7.25 6.10
CA ALA A 138 7.81 7.11 4.69
C ALA A 138 9.17 6.45 4.45
N GLU A 139 10.07 6.47 5.43
CA GLU A 139 11.38 5.84 5.39
C GLU A 139 11.38 4.40 5.91
N VAL A 140 10.25 3.94 6.48
CA VAL A 140 10.12 2.57 6.96
C VAL A 140 9.57 1.70 5.84
N GLU A 141 10.36 0.72 5.41
CA GLU A 141 9.93 -0.23 4.41
C GLU A 141 8.69 -1.01 4.89
N PRO A 142 7.66 -1.17 4.04
CA PRO A 142 6.49 -1.98 4.36
C PRO A 142 6.88 -3.47 4.44
N LEU A 143 5.98 -4.27 5.01
CA LEU A 143 6.12 -5.72 4.98
C LEU A 143 6.24 -6.23 3.55
N SER A 144 7.32 -6.97 3.27
CA SER A 144 7.50 -7.63 1.98
C SER A 144 6.44 -8.70 1.76
N VAL A 145 5.65 -8.52 0.72
CA VAL A 145 4.63 -9.47 0.28
C VAL A 145 5.33 -10.55 -0.56
N ARG A 146 5.03 -11.82 -0.26
CA ARG A 146 5.59 -12.96 -0.99
C ARG A 146 4.50 -13.72 -1.75
N PRO A 147 4.77 -14.21 -2.96
CA PRO A 147 3.86 -15.10 -3.66
C PRO A 147 3.61 -16.40 -2.87
N PRO A 148 2.43 -17.01 -3.01
CA PRO A 148 1.28 -16.56 -3.80
C PRO A 148 0.53 -15.42 -3.11
N LEU A 149 0.09 -14.41 -3.90
CA LEU A 149 -0.64 -13.23 -3.40
C LEU A 149 -2.10 -13.53 -3.03
N SER A 150 -2.64 -14.61 -3.58
CA SER A 150 -3.96 -15.15 -3.28
C SER A 150 -3.84 -16.64 -2.91
N PRO A 151 -4.78 -17.19 -2.12
CA PRO A 151 -4.82 -18.61 -1.84
C PRO A 151 -4.88 -19.43 -3.13
N ILE A 152 -4.06 -20.48 -3.22
CA ILE A 152 -4.05 -21.44 -4.32
C ILE A 152 -4.23 -22.86 -3.76
N ASN A 153 -4.88 -23.72 -4.51
CA ASN A 153 -5.04 -25.11 -4.13
C ASN A 153 -3.72 -25.88 -4.29
N LEU A 154 -3.43 -26.79 -3.34
CA LEU A 154 -2.23 -27.63 -3.42
C LEU A 154 -2.12 -28.42 -4.73
N GLY A 155 -3.26 -28.87 -5.29
CA GLY A 155 -3.29 -29.52 -6.59
C GLY A 155 -2.86 -28.63 -7.75
N GLN A 156 -3.15 -27.33 -7.71
CA GLN A 156 -2.67 -26.36 -8.69
C GLN A 156 -1.17 -26.12 -8.55
N LEU A 157 -0.70 -26.00 -7.30
CA LEU A 157 0.72 -25.84 -7.02
C LEU A 157 1.53 -27.07 -7.49
N ALA A 158 1.05 -28.28 -7.20
CA ALA A 158 1.71 -29.51 -7.63
C ALA A 158 1.78 -29.65 -9.15
N LYS A 159 0.76 -29.18 -9.89
CA LYS A 159 0.77 -29.16 -11.35
C LYS A 159 1.78 -28.15 -11.93
N SER A 160 1.97 -27.00 -11.29
CA SER A 160 2.92 -25.97 -11.74
C SER A 160 4.39 -26.36 -11.55
N LEU A 161 4.67 -27.32 -10.65
CA LEU A 161 6.03 -27.82 -10.38
C LEU A 161 6.43 -29.00 -11.30
N ARG A 162 5.53 -29.45 -12.17
CA ARG A 162 5.79 -30.55 -13.15
C ARG A 162 6.17 -29.99 -14.54
N LEU A 163 6.94 -28.91 -14.58
CA LEU A 163 7.59 -28.40 -15.79
C LEU A 163 8.93 -29.05 -15.99
#